data_e6b58bb56e4e24bc6f64054583676700
#
_entry.id   e6b58bb56e4e24bc6f64054583676700
#
_cell.length_a   1.000
_cell.length_b   1.000
_cell.length_c   1.000
_cell.angle_alpha   90.00
_cell.angle_beta   90.00
_cell.angle_gamma   90.00
#
_symmetry.space_group_name_H-M   'P 1'
#
loop_
_entity.id
_entity.type
_entity.pdbx_description
1 polymer ?
#
loop_
_entity_poly.entity_id
_entity_poly.type
_entity_poly.pdbx_seq_one_letter_code
_entity_poly.pdbx_strand_id
1 'polypeptide(L)'
;MITAHKKHHGKSIPKTTKLAIALQAIKGKKTISAISKEHDVSRTTVYLQQEKALNAANQAFEEKDDDVLFYIPVTKAFLYSMIVALFLICKSSYRDIIFFLKSIFNYPMSIGTVFNVINDAAEMAIPINNSYELGAVRESASDEVFHLNKPLLVIVDIPSRFCPLLVHANNRDGTTWGVNLLDLHARGYAPETSIIDGANGMINGYEEALPDTKLRHDHFHFIMVLTDCAQFLKNRMDSAKTEAMELFSRSINAKNEEKEKKYTEEFALAHEEFKRLENIYTTFKTLSSWLQHDVLQLAGKPPSERYTLYEFILSEMILLASKHPHRIDAIVKAMKKRRNTLLDITHTLNKKFSVLSVKYKVSIQTIWDICELARHSFNSPKYVEKVDELGFFLGSTYDVIEDEVLLILESTHRCSSMVENFNSRVRPYLDNRKFISPKILALIQFYLNHKPFMRSKHERLVSKSPAEAFTGKPHKPWLEMLGFNCCINRAAA
;
A
#
# COMPACT_ATOMS: atom_id res chain seq x y z
N MET A 1 -62.58 -48.53 -17.58
CA MET A 1 -62.50 -47.32 -16.75
C MET A 1 -61.15 -47.30 -16.03
N ILE A 2 -60.22 -46.55 -16.53
CA ILE A 2 -58.86 -46.43 -15.93
C ILE A 2 -58.90 -45.14 -15.11
N THR A 3 -58.84 -45.31 -13.78
CA THR A 3 -58.77 -44.19 -12.84
C THR A 3 -57.34 -43.61 -12.80
N ALA A 4 -57.22 -42.38 -13.28
CA ALA A 4 -56.00 -41.65 -13.26
C ALA A 4 -55.56 -41.27 -11.81
N HIS A 5 -54.40 -41.80 -11.39
CA HIS A 5 -53.76 -41.34 -10.16
C HIS A 5 -53.30 -39.88 -10.27
N LYS A 6 -53.96 -38.96 -9.57
CA LYS A 6 -53.50 -37.59 -9.37
C LYS A 6 -52.14 -37.60 -8.64
N LYS A 7 -51.08 -37.14 -9.27
CA LYS A 7 -49.84 -36.82 -8.63
C LYS A 7 -50.07 -35.61 -7.69
N HIS A 8 -50.06 -35.83 -6.37
CA HIS A 8 -50.06 -34.75 -5.40
C HIS A 8 -48.66 -34.07 -5.42
N HIS A 9 -48.62 -32.82 -5.77
CA HIS A 9 -47.47 -31.95 -5.55
C HIS A 9 -47.22 -31.83 -4.05
N GLY A 10 -45.99 -32.19 -3.58
CA GLY A 10 -45.63 -32.31 -2.21
C GLY A 10 -45.83 -31.04 -1.39
N LYS A 11 -46.83 -31.00 -0.53
CA LYS A 11 -46.87 -30.06 0.59
C LYS A 11 -45.63 -30.29 1.44
N SER A 12 -44.89 -29.21 1.75
CA SER A 12 -43.73 -29.26 2.63
C SER A 12 -44.16 -29.74 4.02
N ILE A 13 -43.78 -30.97 4.39
CA ILE A 13 -44.11 -31.58 5.69
C ILE A 13 -43.35 -30.80 6.76
N PRO A 14 -44.01 -30.31 7.83
CA PRO A 14 -43.35 -29.59 8.92
C PRO A 14 -42.27 -30.45 9.60
N LYS A 15 -41.22 -29.81 10.11
CA LYS A 15 -40.08 -30.48 10.76
C LYS A 15 -40.52 -31.35 11.94
N THR A 16 -41.46 -30.87 12.74
CA THR A 16 -42.04 -31.58 13.87
C THR A 16 -42.77 -32.87 13.43
N THR A 17 -43.54 -32.83 12.34
CA THR A 17 -44.23 -34.00 11.77
C THR A 17 -43.26 -35.02 11.21
N LYS A 18 -42.18 -34.59 10.53
CA LYS A 18 -41.10 -35.48 10.06
C LYS A 18 -40.44 -36.21 11.22
N LEU A 19 -40.19 -35.54 12.33
CA LEU A 19 -39.61 -36.13 13.52
C LEU A 19 -40.59 -37.12 14.17
N ALA A 20 -41.88 -36.81 14.25
CA ALA A 20 -42.91 -37.72 14.79
C ALA A 20 -43.03 -39.01 13.96
N ILE A 21 -43.05 -38.90 12.62
CA ILE A 21 -43.05 -40.01 11.68
C ILE A 21 -41.82 -40.91 11.93
N ALA A 22 -40.63 -40.33 12.02
CA ALA A 22 -39.39 -41.07 12.25
C ALA A 22 -39.40 -41.82 13.57
N LEU A 23 -39.79 -41.14 14.67
CA LEU A 23 -39.87 -41.76 16.00
C LEU A 23 -40.94 -42.88 16.09
N GLN A 24 -42.08 -42.71 15.43
CA GLN A 24 -43.10 -43.75 15.39
C GLN A 24 -42.61 -45.00 14.60
N ALA A 25 -41.89 -44.77 13.48
CA ALA A 25 -41.32 -45.84 12.67
C ALA A 25 -40.19 -46.58 13.42
N ILE A 26 -39.33 -45.87 14.17
CA ILE A 26 -38.27 -46.49 14.97
C ILE A 26 -38.84 -47.29 16.14
N LYS A 27 -39.90 -46.80 16.83
CA LYS A 27 -40.56 -47.48 17.93
C LYS A 27 -41.18 -48.80 17.52
N GLY A 28 -41.48 -49.04 16.26
CA GLY A 28 -41.97 -50.29 15.72
C GLY A 28 -43.39 -50.75 16.20
N LYS A 29 -44.08 -49.91 17.00
CA LYS A 29 -45.41 -50.23 17.54
C LYS A 29 -46.54 -50.18 16.51
N LYS A 30 -46.32 -49.43 15.39
CA LYS A 30 -47.23 -49.29 14.25
C LYS A 30 -46.58 -49.79 13.01
N THR A 31 -47.32 -50.36 12.08
CA THR A 31 -46.78 -50.75 10.79
C THR A 31 -46.51 -49.48 9.93
N ILE A 32 -45.53 -49.53 9.05
CA ILE A 32 -45.19 -48.42 8.11
C ILE A 32 -46.43 -47.96 7.35
N SER A 33 -47.32 -48.89 7.00
CA SER A 33 -48.58 -48.62 6.31
C SER A 33 -49.58 -47.83 7.17
N ALA A 34 -49.62 -48.10 8.48
CA ALA A 34 -50.46 -47.38 9.42
C ALA A 34 -49.94 -45.92 9.61
N ILE A 35 -48.62 -45.77 9.81
CA ILE A 35 -47.96 -44.44 9.94
C ILE A 35 -48.15 -43.61 8.66
N SER A 36 -48.01 -44.25 7.51
CA SER A 36 -48.23 -43.62 6.18
C SER A 36 -49.65 -43.04 6.06
N LYS A 37 -50.66 -43.79 6.48
CA LYS A 37 -52.08 -43.39 6.47
C LYS A 37 -52.35 -42.28 7.52
N GLU A 38 -51.82 -42.40 8.72
CA GLU A 38 -52.02 -41.47 9.84
C GLU A 38 -51.50 -40.05 9.49
N HIS A 39 -50.37 -39.97 8.81
CA HIS A 39 -49.73 -38.71 8.46
C HIS A 39 -49.98 -38.25 7.03
N ASP A 40 -50.80 -38.99 6.25
CA ASP A 40 -51.10 -38.72 4.83
C ASP A 40 -49.81 -38.54 3.98
N VAL A 41 -48.86 -39.45 4.14
CA VAL A 41 -47.58 -39.47 3.44
C VAL A 41 -47.33 -40.79 2.76
N SER A 42 -46.43 -40.81 1.76
CA SER A 42 -46.04 -42.09 1.14
C SER A 42 -45.25 -43.00 2.11
N ARG A 43 -45.33 -44.30 1.92
CA ARG A 43 -44.48 -45.28 2.68
C ARG A 43 -43.00 -44.99 2.50
N THR A 44 -42.59 -44.57 1.30
CA THR A 44 -41.22 -44.13 1.00
C THR A 44 -40.80 -42.95 1.85
N THR A 45 -41.71 -41.99 2.12
CA THR A 45 -41.45 -40.87 3.02
C THR A 45 -41.22 -41.36 4.45
N VAL A 46 -41.99 -42.33 4.93
CA VAL A 46 -41.81 -42.89 6.29
C VAL A 46 -40.44 -43.55 6.44
N TYR A 47 -40.04 -44.39 5.47
CA TYR A 47 -38.70 -44.99 5.43
C TYR A 47 -37.59 -43.95 5.40
N LEU A 48 -37.73 -42.93 4.54
CA LEU A 48 -36.76 -41.86 4.44
C LEU A 48 -36.57 -41.08 5.76
N GLN A 49 -37.67 -40.83 6.51
CA GLN A 49 -37.57 -40.13 7.79
C GLN A 49 -36.97 -41.05 8.88
N GLN A 50 -37.34 -42.35 8.88
CA GLN A 50 -36.76 -43.38 9.78
C GLN A 50 -35.23 -43.48 9.57
N GLU A 51 -34.78 -43.63 8.32
CA GLU A 51 -33.38 -43.74 7.96
C GLU A 51 -32.59 -42.48 8.38
N LYS A 52 -33.12 -41.28 8.12
CA LYS A 52 -32.51 -40.02 8.56
C LYS A 52 -32.34 -39.94 10.08
N ALA A 53 -33.34 -40.38 10.84
CA ALA A 53 -33.27 -40.36 12.29
C ALA A 53 -32.28 -41.40 12.85
N LEU A 54 -32.24 -42.60 12.27
CA LEU A 54 -31.26 -43.64 12.64
C LEU A 54 -29.82 -43.18 12.32
N ASN A 55 -29.60 -42.62 11.15
CA ASN A 55 -28.29 -42.13 10.78
C ASN A 55 -27.84 -40.96 11.69
N ALA A 56 -28.75 -40.07 12.07
CA ALA A 56 -28.44 -38.98 13.01
C ALA A 56 -28.16 -39.54 14.43
N ALA A 57 -28.89 -40.58 14.86
CA ALA A 57 -28.63 -41.25 16.14
C ALA A 57 -27.27 -41.95 16.12
N ASN A 58 -26.95 -42.70 15.07
CA ASN A 58 -25.64 -43.36 14.95
C ASN A 58 -24.50 -42.33 14.99
N GLN A 59 -24.60 -41.22 14.25
CA GLN A 59 -23.62 -40.15 14.30
C GLN A 59 -23.48 -39.54 15.70
N ALA A 60 -24.54 -39.44 16.47
CA ALA A 60 -24.50 -38.93 17.85
C ALA A 60 -23.80 -39.83 18.84
N PHE A 61 -23.74 -41.16 18.54
CA PHE A 61 -23.08 -42.19 19.36
C PHE A 61 -21.74 -42.65 18.79
N GLU A 62 -21.32 -42.14 17.63
CA GLU A 62 -19.94 -42.28 17.16
C GLU A 62 -19.00 -41.64 18.18
N GLU A 63 -17.95 -42.37 18.59
CA GLU A 63 -16.89 -41.83 19.42
C GLU A 63 -16.33 -40.57 18.70
N LYS A 64 -16.35 -39.46 19.39
CA LYS A 64 -15.75 -38.23 18.85
C LYS A 64 -14.26 -38.48 18.65
N ASP A 65 -13.80 -38.34 17.42
CA ASP A 65 -12.39 -38.33 17.14
C ASP A 65 -11.80 -37.13 17.92
N ASP A 66 -10.94 -37.40 18.91
CA ASP A 66 -10.37 -36.37 19.80
C ASP A 66 -9.60 -35.33 19.05
N ASP A 67 -9.22 -35.58 17.78
CA ASP A 67 -8.53 -34.63 16.88
C ASP A 67 -9.50 -33.65 16.18
N VAL A 68 -10.81 -33.83 16.28
CA VAL A 68 -11.78 -32.93 15.65
C VAL A 68 -12.01 -31.66 16.48
N LEU A 69 -11.49 -30.55 16.03
CA LEU A 69 -11.68 -29.27 16.69
C LEU A 69 -13.10 -28.71 16.53
N PHE A 70 -13.70 -28.87 15.35
CA PHE A 70 -15.07 -28.43 15.05
C PHE A 70 -15.55 -28.93 13.68
N TYR A 71 -16.87 -29.00 13.51
CA TYR A 71 -17.50 -29.33 12.23
C TYR A 71 -18.00 -28.08 11.53
N ILE A 72 -17.71 -27.97 10.22
CA ILE A 72 -18.20 -26.89 9.37
C ILE A 72 -19.15 -27.42 8.31
N PRO A 73 -20.40 -26.91 8.21
CA PRO A 73 -21.27 -27.26 7.10
C PRO A 73 -20.73 -26.63 5.82
N VAL A 74 -20.21 -27.44 4.89
CA VAL A 74 -19.74 -26.98 3.58
C VAL A 74 -20.96 -26.69 2.70
N THR A 75 -21.48 -25.46 2.79
CA THR A 75 -22.60 -24.98 2.00
C THR A 75 -22.09 -24.28 0.72
N LYS A 76 -22.99 -24.05 -0.24
CA LYS A 76 -22.68 -23.25 -1.44
C LYS A 76 -22.21 -21.82 -1.06
N ALA A 77 -22.87 -21.20 -0.07
CA ALA A 77 -22.49 -19.87 0.43
C ALA A 77 -21.08 -19.89 1.05
N PHE A 78 -20.75 -20.92 1.83
CA PHE A 78 -19.40 -21.09 2.39
C PHE A 78 -18.34 -21.21 1.29
N LEU A 79 -18.59 -22.04 0.26
CA LEU A 79 -17.66 -22.16 -0.88
C LEU A 79 -17.49 -20.84 -1.64
N TYR A 80 -18.55 -20.07 -1.82
CA TYR A 80 -18.47 -18.76 -2.48
C TYR A 80 -17.67 -17.74 -1.67
N SER A 81 -17.88 -17.70 -0.34
CA SER A 81 -17.05 -16.89 0.56
C SER A 81 -15.58 -17.28 0.48
N MET A 82 -15.30 -18.59 0.43
CA MET A 82 -13.93 -19.12 0.30
C MET A 82 -13.30 -18.73 -1.03
N ILE A 83 -14.02 -18.76 -2.14
CA ILE A 83 -13.55 -18.31 -3.46
C ILE A 83 -13.08 -16.86 -3.38
N VAL A 84 -13.92 -15.97 -2.84
CA VAL A 84 -13.58 -14.55 -2.71
C VAL A 84 -12.40 -14.35 -1.75
N ALA A 85 -12.35 -15.10 -0.66
CA ALA A 85 -11.23 -15.03 0.29
C ALA A 85 -9.91 -15.52 -0.33
N LEU A 86 -9.89 -16.63 -1.04
CA LEU A 86 -8.70 -17.14 -1.75
C LEU A 86 -8.24 -16.14 -2.82
N PHE A 87 -9.17 -15.53 -3.55
CA PHE A 87 -8.84 -14.54 -4.57
C PHE A 87 -8.18 -13.28 -3.96
N LEU A 88 -8.71 -12.74 -2.86
CA LEU A 88 -8.27 -11.49 -2.26
C LEU A 88 -7.14 -11.66 -1.24
N ILE A 89 -7.24 -12.64 -0.35
CA ILE A 89 -6.23 -12.86 0.70
C ILE A 89 -4.99 -13.52 0.13
N CYS A 90 -5.18 -14.66 -0.57
CA CYS A 90 -4.10 -15.47 -1.12
C CYS A 90 -3.67 -15.02 -2.53
N LYS A 91 -4.42 -14.10 -3.18
CA LYS A 91 -4.15 -13.57 -4.53
C LYS A 91 -4.15 -14.67 -5.59
N SER A 92 -4.87 -15.77 -5.32
CA SER A 92 -4.90 -16.97 -6.15
C SER A 92 -5.52 -16.70 -7.52
N SER A 93 -5.03 -17.40 -8.55
CA SER A 93 -5.67 -17.42 -9.85
C SER A 93 -6.99 -18.21 -9.82
N TYR A 94 -7.86 -18.02 -10.79
CA TYR A 94 -9.10 -18.82 -10.89
C TYR A 94 -8.84 -20.31 -10.97
N ARG A 95 -7.76 -20.72 -11.65
CA ARG A 95 -7.37 -22.12 -11.77
C ARG A 95 -6.87 -22.70 -10.46
N ASP A 96 -6.10 -21.93 -9.70
CA ASP A 96 -5.62 -22.35 -8.38
C ASP A 96 -6.77 -22.50 -7.39
N ILE A 97 -7.76 -21.61 -7.44
CA ILE A 97 -8.99 -21.73 -6.64
C ILE A 97 -9.73 -23.03 -6.96
N ILE A 98 -9.92 -23.35 -8.24
CA ILE A 98 -10.56 -24.59 -8.68
C ILE A 98 -9.76 -25.81 -8.20
N PHE A 99 -8.45 -25.77 -8.37
CA PHE A 99 -7.55 -26.83 -7.94
C PHE A 99 -7.62 -27.05 -6.41
N PHE A 100 -7.61 -25.96 -5.64
CA PHE A 100 -7.78 -26.00 -4.18
C PHE A 100 -9.09 -26.66 -3.78
N LEU A 101 -10.23 -26.23 -4.34
CA LEU A 101 -11.55 -26.78 -4.02
C LEU A 101 -11.64 -28.28 -4.37
N LYS A 102 -11.04 -28.70 -5.48
CA LYS A 102 -10.98 -30.10 -5.87
C LYS A 102 -10.09 -30.92 -4.94
N SER A 103 -8.92 -30.38 -4.55
CA SER A 103 -7.94 -31.10 -3.74
C SER A 103 -8.38 -31.26 -2.29
N ILE A 104 -9.02 -30.26 -1.69
CA ILE A 104 -9.38 -30.26 -0.26
C ILE A 104 -10.78 -30.84 -0.05
N PHE A 105 -11.74 -30.50 -0.91
CA PHE A 105 -13.15 -30.89 -0.72
C PHE A 105 -13.63 -31.92 -1.73
N ASN A 106 -12.76 -32.39 -2.64
CA ASN A 106 -13.14 -33.20 -3.78
C ASN A 106 -14.34 -32.63 -4.57
N TYR A 107 -14.44 -31.28 -4.59
CA TYR A 107 -15.56 -30.57 -5.18
C TYR A 107 -15.15 -29.92 -6.51
N PRO A 108 -15.63 -30.45 -7.66
CA PRO A 108 -15.32 -29.88 -8.95
C PRO A 108 -16.14 -28.60 -9.17
N MET A 109 -15.47 -27.54 -9.64
CA MET A 109 -16.11 -26.28 -9.97
C MET A 109 -15.63 -25.78 -11.33
N SER A 110 -16.55 -25.17 -12.11
CA SER A 110 -16.18 -24.57 -13.39
C SER A 110 -15.49 -23.21 -13.22
N ILE A 111 -14.62 -22.86 -14.16
CA ILE A 111 -13.96 -21.54 -14.18
C ILE A 111 -14.99 -20.39 -14.30
N GLY A 112 -16.09 -20.65 -15.04
CA GLY A 112 -17.20 -19.68 -15.18
C GLY A 112 -17.88 -19.42 -13.84
N THR A 113 -18.08 -20.44 -13.00
CA THR A 113 -18.65 -20.25 -11.66
C THR A 113 -17.75 -19.40 -10.78
N VAL A 114 -16.43 -19.68 -10.76
CA VAL A 114 -15.46 -18.86 -10.00
C VAL A 114 -15.44 -17.44 -10.50
N PHE A 115 -15.42 -17.24 -11.82
CA PHE A 115 -15.49 -15.92 -12.44
C PHE A 115 -16.75 -15.15 -12.02
N ASN A 116 -17.93 -15.79 -12.09
CA ASN A 116 -19.19 -15.14 -11.74
C ASN A 116 -19.21 -14.72 -10.26
N VAL A 117 -18.80 -15.60 -9.34
CA VAL A 117 -18.73 -15.28 -7.90
C VAL A 117 -17.84 -14.08 -7.63
N ILE A 118 -16.67 -14.01 -8.28
CA ILE A 118 -15.76 -12.89 -8.10
C ILE A 118 -16.31 -11.61 -8.77
N ASN A 119 -16.98 -11.73 -9.91
CA ASN A 119 -17.61 -10.60 -10.57
C ASN A 119 -18.79 -10.04 -9.77
N ASP A 120 -19.61 -10.91 -9.17
CA ASP A 120 -20.72 -10.51 -8.28
C ASP A 120 -20.15 -9.74 -7.06
N ALA A 121 -19.06 -10.24 -6.45
CA ALA A 121 -18.36 -9.54 -5.38
C ALA A 121 -17.83 -8.16 -5.85
N ALA A 122 -17.32 -8.07 -7.07
CA ALA A 122 -16.83 -6.81 -7.64
C ALA A 122 -17.96 -5.80 -7.89
N GLU A 123 -19.12 -6.25 -8.32
CA GLU A 123 -20.30 -5.39 -8.49
C GLU A 123 -20.81 -4.84 -7.15
N MET A 124 -20.72 -5.60 -6.07
CA MET A 124 -21.04 -5.12 -4.73
C MET A 124 -20.01 -4.14 -4.19
N ALA A 125 -18.74 -4.27 -4.55
CA ALA A 125 -17.66 -3.41 -4.08
C ALA A 125 -17.74 -1.97 -4.65
N ILE A 126 -18.20 -1.81 -5.89
CA ILE A 126 -18.25 -0.51 -6.59
C ILE A 126 -19.11 0.52 -5.83
N PRO A 127 -20.39 0.27 -5.50
CA PRO A 127 -21.20 1.23 -4.76
C PRO A 127 -20.64 1.53 -3.37
N ILE A 128 -20.00 0.55 -2.70
CA ILE A 128 -19.38 0.76 -1.40
C ILE A 128 -18.19 1.72 -1.54
N ASN A 129 -17.30 1.51 -2.51
CA ASN A 129 -16.18 2.43 -2.75
C ASN A 129 -16.66 3.85 -3.05
N ASN A 130 -17.78 3.98 -3.78
CA ASN A 130 -18.33 5.27 -4.17
C ASN A 130 -19.16 5.95 -3.07
N SER A 131 -19.54 5.25 -2.02
CA SER A 131 -20.35 5.81 -0.92
C SER A 131 -19.55 6.66 0.07
N TYR A 132 -18.23 6.64 0.01
CA TYR A 132 -17.40 7.41 0.93
C TYR A 132 -17.38 8.89 0.55
N GLU A 133 -17.75 9.75 1.49
CA GLU A 133 -17.53 11.19 1.42
C GLU A 133 -16.07 11.51 1.67
N LEU A 134 -15.43 12.24 0.75
CA LEU A 134 -13.99 12.44 0.76
C LEU A 134 -13.55 13.79 1.36
N GLY A 135 -14.47 14.58 1.89
CA GLY A 135 -14.18 15.89 2.48
C GLY A 135 -13.24 15.88 3.69
N ALA A 136 -13.00 14.70 4.28
CA ALA A 136 -12.04 14.55 5.37
C ALA A 136 -10.57 14.41 4.89
N VAL A 137 -10.32 14.20 3.60
CA VAL A 137 -8.96 14.10 3.03
C VAL A 137 -8.31 15.48 3.04
N ARG A 138 -7.31 15.67 3.90
CA ARG A 138 -6.53 16.92 3.97
C ARG A 138 -5.17 16.80 3.29
N GLU A 139 -4.52 15.65 3.45
CA GLU A 139 -3.22 15.36 2.86
C GLU A 139 -3.31 14.05 2.08
N SER A 140 -2.96 14.07 0.81
CA SER A 140 -2.94 12.89 -0.06
C SER A 140 -1.58 12.66 -0.70
N ALA A 141 -1.37 11.44 -1.19
CA ALA A 141 -0.26 11.11 -2.06
C ALA A 141 -0.79 10.46 -3.34
N SER A 142 -0.28 10.90 -4.48
CA SER A 142 -0.68 10.44 -5.80
C SER A 142 0.51 9.84 -6.54
N ASP A 143 0.27 8.72 -7.24
CA ASP A 143 1.31 8.00 -7.97
C ASP A 143 0.70 7.21 -9.13
N GLU A 144 1.56 6.66 -10.00
CA GLU A 144 1.20 5.83 -11.13
C GLU A 144 1.87 4.46 -11.02
N VAL A 145 1.06 3.39 -11.08
CA VAL A 145 1.57 2.02 -11.19
C VAL A 145 1.32 1.50 -12.59
N PHE A 146 2.30 0.86 -13.18
CA PHE A 146 2.15 0.31 -14.53
C PHE A 146 1.81 -1.18 -14.50
N HIS A 147 0.82 -1.56 -15.31
CA HIS A 147 0.48 -2.94 -15.61
C HIS A 147 0.39 -3.11 -17.12
N LEU A 148 1.28 -3.91 -17.70
CA LEU A 148 1.36 -4.15 -19.15
C LEU A 148 1.35 -2.84 -19.95
N ASN A 149 2.21 -1.89 -19.58
CA ASN A 149 2.35 -0.56 -20.18
C ASN A 149 1.12 0.37 -20.06
N LYS A 150 0.10 -0.01 -19.30
CA LYS A 150 -1.03 0.86 -18.98
C LYS A 150 -0.87 1.43 -17.56
N PRO A 151 -1.04 2.74 -17.38
CA PRO A 151 -0.97 3.34 -16.05
C PRO A 151 -2.23 3.03 -15.25
N LEU A 152 -2.02 2.74 -13.96
CA LEU A 152 -3.06 2.81 -12.94
C LEU A 152 -2.82 4.08 -12.15
N LEU A 153 -3.83 4.93 -12.08
CA LEU A 153 -3.80 6.12 -11.25
C LEU A 153 -4.19 5.73 -9.82
N VAL A 154 -3.38 6.14 -8.87
CA VAL A 154 -3.54 5.82 -7.46
C VAL A 154 -3.50 7.09 -6.64
N ILE A 155 -4.48 7.27 -5.74
CA ILE A 155 -4.46 8.29 -4.70
C ILE A 155 -4.68 7.62 -3.36
N VAL A 156 -3.92 8.02 -2.35
CA VAL A 156 -4.03 7.51 -0.98
C VAL A 156 -4.10 8.67 0.00
N ASP A 157 -5.08 8.66 0.90
CA ASP A 157 -5.11 9.55 2.06
C ASP A 157 -3.96 9.19 3.01
N ILE A 158 -3.12 10.17 3.31
CA ILE A 158 -1.88 9.92 4.04
C ILE A 158 -2.15 9.48 5.49
N PRO A 159 -3.04 10.12 6.28
CA PRO A 159 -3.26 9.72 7.65
C PRO A 159 -3.89 8.32 7.82
N SER A 160 -4.92 8.00 7.06
CA SER A 160 -5.70 6.77 7.21
C SER A 160 -5.20 5.61 6.35
N ARG A 161 -4.40 5.89 5.30
CA ARG A 161 -4.04 4.94 4.24
C ARG A 161 -5.22 4.51 3.37
N PHE A 162 -6.34 5.19 3.45
CA PHE A 162 -7.51 4.97 2.60
C PHE A 162 -7.18 5.35 1.16
N CYS A 163 -7.58 4.51 0.22
CA CYS A 163 -7.36 4.74 -1.21
C CYS A 163 -8.67 5.19 -1.87
N PRO A 164 -8.87 6.49 -2.12
CA PRO A 164 -10.05 6.97 -2.82
C PRO A 164 -10.03 6.68 -4.32
N LEU A 165 -8.85 6.54 -4.94
CA LEU A 165 -8.69 6.29 -6.37
C LEU A 165 -7.75 5.12 -6.64
N LEU A 166 -8.25 4.13 -7.39
CA LEU A 166 -7.45 3.06 -8.01
C LEU A 166 -8.10 2.71 -9.34
N VAL A 167 -7.64 3.29 -10.45
CA VAL A 167 -8.27 3.12 -11.76
C VAL A 167 -7.24 2.86 -12.85
N HIS A 168 -7.61 2.01 -13.82
CA HIS A 168 -6.88 1.89 -15.08
C HIS A 168 -7.13 3.13 -15.95
N ALA A 169 -6.06 3.69 -16.48
CA ALA A 169 -6.15 4.77 -17.47
C ALA A 169 -5.51 4.34 -18.79
N ASN A 170 -5.95 4.93 -19.90
CA ASN A 170 -5.33 4.71 -21.18
C ASN A 170 -4.07 5.55 -21.36
N ASN A 171 -4.06 6.74 -20.75
CA ASN A 171 -2.98 7.72 -20.75
C ASN A 171 -2.72 8.19 -19.34
N ARG A 172 -1.63 8.95 -19.16
CA ARG A 172 -1.26 9.63 -17.92
C ARG A 172 -1.11 11.15 -18.12
N ASP A 173 -1.86 11.69 -19.06
CA ASP A 173 -1.87 13.13 -19.36
C ASP A 173 -2.74 13.93 -18.37
N GLY A 174 -2.68 15.25 -18.47
CA GLY A 174 -3.43 16.15 -17.59
C GLY A 174 -4.94 15.95 -17.67
N THR A 175 -5.47 15.73 -18.86
CA THR A 175 -6.90 15.49 -19.05
C THR A 175 -7.36 14.21 -18.35
N THR A 176 -6.58 13.13 -18.46
CA THR A 176 -6.91 11.86 -17.78
C THR A 176 -6.90 12.01 -16.26
N TRP A 177 -5.88 12.68 -15.70
CA TRP A 177 -5.85 12.98 -14.27
C TRP A 177 -6.98 13.92 -13.88
N GLY A 178 -7.20 15.01 -14.66
CA GLY A 178 -8.24 16.01 -14.39
C GLY A 178 -9.63 15.42 -14.27
N VAL A 179 -10.04 14.57 -15.22
CA VAL A 179 -11.37 13.90 -15.18
C VAL A 179 -11.52 13.06 -13.91
N ASN A 180 -10.53 12.24 -13.56
CA ASN A 180 -10.60 11.41 -12.34
C ASN A 180 -10.61 12.26 -11.06
N LEU A 181 -9.89 13.39 -11.03
CA LEU A 181 -9.90 14.31 -9.89
C LEU A 181 -11.24 15.02 -9.75
N LEU A 182 -11.88 15.41 -10.85
CA LEU A 182 -13.22 16.01 -10.83
C LEU A 182 -14.28 15.03 -10.32
N ASP A 183 -14.19 13.75 -10.72
CA ASP A 183 -15.07 12.69 -10.19
C ASP A 183 -14.92 12.52 -8.68
N LEU A 184 -13.68 12.59 -8.16
CA LEU A 184 -13.45 12.58 -6.72
C LEU A 184 -13.92 13.88 -6.05
N HIS A 185 -13.74 15.02 -6.71
CA HIS A 185 -14.18 16.32 -6.21
C HIS A 185 -15.69 16.37 -6.00
N ALA A 186 -16.46 15.75 -6.90
CA ALA A 186 -17.90 15.59 -6.75
C ALA A 186 -18.31 14.82 -5.47
N ARG A 187 -17.37 14.08 -4.86
CA ARG A 187 -17.52 13.37 -3.58
C ARG A 187 -16.84 14.10 -2.42
N GLY A 188 -16.49 15.37 -2.60
CA GLY A 188 -15.87 16.23 -1.58
C GLY A 188 -14.34 16.16 -1.49
N TYR A 189 -13.65 15.48 -2.42
CA TYR A 189 -12.18 15.44 -2.42
C TYR A 189 -11.61 16.83 -2.78
N ALA A 190 -11.02 17.49 -1.81
CA ALA A 190 -10.34 18.79 -1.94
C ALA A 190 -9.19 18.86 -0.93
N PRO A 191 -8.09 18.12 -1.14
CA PRO A 191 -6.98 18.10 -0.18
C PRO A 191 -6.26 19.45 -0.15
N GLU A 192 -5.82 19.86 1.03
CA GLU A 192 -4.97 21.04 1.21
C GLU A 192 -3.59 20.82 0.55
N THR A 193 -3.09 19.58 0.61
CA THR A 193 -1.81 19.20 0.03
C THR A 193 -1.87 17.83 -0.63
N SER A 194 -1.28 17.69 -1.82
CA SER A 194 -1.03 16.39 -2.45
C SER A 194 0.46 16.21 -2.73
N ILE A 195 1.02 15.07 -2.30
CA ILE A 195 2.40 14.68 -2.60
C ILE A 195 2.40 13.92 -3.92
N ILE A 196 3.23 14.37 -4.86
CA ILE A 196 3.30 13.85 -6.23
C ILE A 196 4.76 13.57 -6.65
N ASP A 197 4.96 12.66 -7.60
CA ASP A 197 6.29 12.36 -8.17
C ASP A 197 6.83 13.47 -9.10
N GLY A 198 5.94 14.38 -9.51
CA GLY A 198 6.27 15.48 -10.39
C GLY A 198 6.13 15.17 -11.88
N ALA A 199 5.37 14.14 -12.25
CA ALA A 199 4.95 13.88 -13.62
C ALA A 199 4.09 15.03 -14.14
N ASN A 200 4.41 15.56 -15.34
CA ASN A 200 3.72 16.74 -15.88
C ASN A 200 2.20 16.50 -16.04
N GLY A 201 1.78 15.31 -16.42
CA GLY A 201 0.36 14.99 -16.56
C GLY A 201 -0.39 15.10 -15.23
N MET A 202 0.20 14.60 -14.15
CA MET A 202 -0.37 14.70 -12.81
C MET A 202 -0.44 16.17 -12.35
N ILE A 203 0.63 16.94 -12.55
CA ILE A 203 0.67 18.37 -12.21
C ILE A 203 -0.45 19.12 -12.93
N ASN A 204 -0.52 18.99 -14.26
CA ASN A 204 -1.51 19.69 -15.07
C ASN A 204 -2.94 19.27 -14.67
N GLY A 205 -3.17 17.97 -14.40
CA GLY A 205 -4.47 17.50 -13.96
C GLY A 205 -4.94 18.11 -12.63
N TYR A 206 -4.02 18.23 -11.65
CA TYR A 206 -4.33 18.91 -10.40
C TYR A 206 -4.55 20.41 -10.57
N GLU A 207 -3.69 21.10 -11.34
CA GLU A 207 -3.82 22.54 -11.60
C GLU A 207 -5.13 22.89 -12.29
N GLU A 208 -5.62 22.02 -13.19
CA GLU A 208 -6.90 22.22 -13.89
C GLU A 208 -8.11 21.87 -13.03
N ALA A 209 -8.07 20.74 -12.31
CA ALA A 209 -9.23 20.23 -11.59
C ALA A 209 -9.34 20.73 -10.14
N LEU A 210 -8.21 20.96 -9.47
CA LEU A 210 -8.12 21.31 -8.05
C LEU A 210 -7.05 22.40 -7.82
N PRO A 211 -7.22 23.61 -8.37
CA PRO A 211 -6.20 24.66 -8.35
C PRO A 211 -5.79 25.13 -6.94
N ASP A 212 -6.67 24.95 -5.94
CA ASP A 212 -6.40 25.31 -4.55
C ASP A 212 -5.56 24.26 -3.81
N THR A 213 -5.39 23.07 -4.39
CA THR A 213 -4.56 22.01 -3.82
C THR A 213 -3.09 22.31 -3.97
N LYS A 214 -2.38 22.41 -2.87
CA LYS A 214 -0.94 22.63 -2.87
C LYS A 214 -0.19 21.35 -3.26
N LEU A 215 0.52 21.40 -4.37
CA LEU A 215 1.34 20.28 -4.81
C LEU A 215 2.73 20.32 -4.14
N ARG A 216 3.12 19.17 -3.58
CA ARG A 216 4.42 18.95 -2.97
C ARG A 216 5.15 17.86 -3.73
N HIS A 217 6.40 18.11 -4.13
CA HIS A 217 7.20 17.07 -4.78
C HIS A 217 7.68 16.02 -3.78
N ASP A 218 7.62 14.78 -4.19
CA ASP A 218 8.18 13.65 -3.44
C ASP A 218 9.70 13.76 -3.37
N HIS A 219 10.21 13.93 -2.17
CA HIS A 219 11.64 14.00 -1.91
C HIS A 219 12.34 12.65 -2.21
N PHE A 220 11.66 11.52 -2.01
CA PHE A 220 12.24 10.20 -2.25
C PHE A 220 12.60 10.01 -3.73
N HIS A 221 11.66 10.32 -4.63
CA HIS A 221 11.92 10.26 -6.07
C HIS A 221 13.05 11.20 -6.51
N PHE A 222 13.11 12.40 -5.94
CA PHE A 222 14.20 13.31 -6.24
C PHE A 222 15.57 12.77 -5.74
N ILE A 223 15.60 12.20 -4.53
CA ILE A 223 16.81 11.57 -3.96
C ILE A 223 17.24 10.36 -4.78
N MET A 224 16.30 9.56 -5.30
CA MET A 224 16.62 8.44 -6.21
C MET A 224 17.35 8.93 -7.47
N VAL A 225 16.89 10.01 -8.11
CA VAL A 225 17.55 10.59 -9.28
C VAL A 225 19.00 11.02 -8.95
N LEU A 226 19.23 11.61 -7.76
CA LEU A 226 20.58 11.92 -7.29
C LEU A 226 21.44 10.67 -7.11
N THR A 227 20.87 9.62 -6.51
CA THR A 227 21.56 8.35 -6.27
C THR A 227 21.96 7.66 -7.57
N ASP A 228 21.04 7.62 -8.54
CA ASP A 228 21.30 7.03 -9.87
C ASP A 228 22.38 7.81 -10.64
N CYS A 229 22.41 9.12 -10.52
CA CYS A 229 23.45 9.94 -11.11
C CYS A 229 24.81 9.70 -10.42
N ALA A 230 24.82 9.62 -9.09
CA ALA A 230 26.04 9.30 -8.33
C ALA A 230 26.60 7.92 -8.71
N GLN A 231 25.73 6.92 -8.84
CA GLN A 231 26.14 5.58 -9.27
C GLN A 231 26.71 5.56 -10.70
N PHE A 232 26.09 6.32 -11.61
CA PHE A 232 26.60 6.48 -12.96
C PHE A 232 28.00 7.10 -12.97
N LEU A 233 28.22 8.18 -12.22
CA LEU A 233 29.52 8.87 -12.12
C LEU A 233 30.57 7.94 -11.50
N LYS A 234 30.18 7.19 -10.47
CA LYS A 234 31.05 6.19 -9.83
C LYS A 234 31.50 5.13 -10.84
N ASN A 235 30.58 4.54 -11.60
CA ASN A 235 30.91 3.52 -12.58
C ASN A 235 31.90 4.05 -13.65
N ARG A 236 31.74 5.29 -14.07
CA ARG A 236 32.70 5.93 -15.01
C ARG A 236 34.07 6.14 -14.39
N MET A 237 34.12 6.61 -13.15
CA MET A 237 35.37 6.74 -12.39
C MET A 237 36.08 5.39 -12.23
N ASP A 238 35.33 4.35 -11.82
CA ASP A 238 35.88 3.00 -11.62
C ASP A 238 36.43 2.42 -12.94
N SER A 239 35.75 2.65 -14.07
CA SER A 239 36.23 2.24 -15.40
C SER A 239 37.53 2.95 -15.77
N ALA A 240 37.62 4.27 -15.60
CA ALA A 240 38.82 5.04 -15.88
C ALA A 240 39.99 4.62 -14.96
N LYS A 241 39.69 4.30 -13.69
CA LYS A 241 40.69 3.77 -12.76
C LYS A 241 41.26 2.44 -13.25
N THR A 242 40.39 1.53 -13.69
CA THR A 242 40.79 0.21 -14.19
C THR A 242 41.69 0.35 -15.44
N GLU A 243 41.29 1.24 -16.37
CA GLU A 243 42.06 1.51 -17.59
C GLU A 243 43.45 2.07 -17.25
N ALA A 244 43.55 3.06 -16.36
CA ALA A 244 44.82 3.60 -15.90
C ALA A 244 45.73 2.52 -15.26
N MET A 245 45.13 1.63 -14.41
CA MET A 245 45.88 0.55 -13.78
C MET A 245 46.38 -0.48 -14.78
N GLU A 246 45.59 -0.82 -15.80
CA GLU A 246 46.02 -1.72 -16.86
C GLU A 246 47.18 -1.12 -17.68
N LEU A 247 47.11 0.16 -18.06
CA LEU A 247 48.17 0.85 -18.79
C LEU A 247 49.46 0.95 -17.95
N PHE A 248 49.32 1.21 -16.66
CA PHE A 248 50.45 1.18 -15.73
C PHE A 248 51.10 -0.22 -15.67
N SER A 249 50.31 -1.27 -15.58
CA SER A 249 50.82 -2.64 -15.60
C SER A 249 51.51 -2.96 -16.92
N ARG A 250 51.00 -2.49 -18.05
CA ARG A 250 51.61 -2.67 -19.38
C ARG A 250 52.92 -1.88 -19.55
N SER A 251 53.03 -0.68 -18.96
CA SER A 251 54.27 0.11 -18.99
C SER A 251 55.39 -0.59 -18.22
N ILE A 252 55.12 -1.13 -17.02
CA ILE A 252 56.10 -1.88 -16.21
C ILE A 252 56.56 -3.17 -16.90
N ASN A 253 55.65 -3.86 -17.60
CA ASN A 253 55.93 -5.14 -18.25
C ASN A 253 56.31 -4.98 -19.74
N ALA A 254 56.67 -3.80 -20.20
CA ALA A 254 57.03 -3.53 -21.57
C ALA A 254 58.37 -4.24 -21.97
N LYS A 255 58.39 -4.85 -23.16
CA LYS A 255 59.52 -5.64 -23.65
C LYS A 255 60.65 -4.81 -24.32
N ASN A 256 60.37 -3.52 -24.60
CA ASN A 256 61.32 -2.57 -25.20
C ASN A 256 60.99 -1.13 -24.77
N GLU A 257 61.99 -0.25 -24.85
CA GLU A 257 61.91 1.16 -24.45
C GLU A 257 60.81 1.93 -25.20
N GLU A 258 60.59 1.66 -26.47
CA GLU A 258 59.57 2.36 -27.28
C GLU A 258 58.15 2.06 -26.76
N LYS A 259 57.86 0.80 -26.42
CA LYS A 259 56.55 0.40 -25.83
C LYS A 259 56.40 0.91 -24.43
N GLU A 260 57.45 0.90 -23.62
CA GLU A 260 57.44 1.46 -22.27
C GLU A 260 57.08 2.96 -22.31
N LYS A 261 57.77 3.73 -23.16
CA LYS A 261 57.46 5.16 -23.33
C LYS A 261 56.05 5.42 -23.78
N LYS A 262 55.57 4.63 -24.78
CA LYS A 262 54.16 4.73 -25.25
C LYS A 262 53.17 4.47 -24.15
N TYR A 263 53.30 3.34 -23.42
CA TYR A 263 52.36 2.99 -22.35
C TYR A 263 52.43 3.95 -21.15
N THR A 264 53.61 4.55 -20.89
CA THR A 264 53.76 5.59 -19.84
C THR A 264 53.03 6.89 -20.22
N GLU A 265 53.09 7.27 -21.50
CA GLU A 265 52.32 8.43 -21.98
C GLU A 265 50.80 8.18 -21.95
N GLU A 266 50.36 7.01 -22.41
CA GLU A 266 48.94 6.62 -22.35
C GLU A 266 48.44 6.52 -20.90
N PHE A 267 49.24 5.98 -19.98
CA PHE A 267 48.92 5.96 -18.54
C PHE A 267 48.77 7.33 -17.95
N ALA A 268 49.68 8.27 -18.29
CA ALA A 268 49.57 9.62 -17.78
C ALA A 268 48.26 10.30 -18.17
N LEU A 269 47.81 10.15 -19.41
CA LEU A 269 46.53 10.66 -19.90
C LEU A 269 45.35 9.96 -19.20
N ALA A 270 45.37 8.64 -19.10
CA ALA A 270 44.29 7.86 -18.42
C ALA A 270 44.24 8.20 -16.92
N HIS A 271 45.36 8.39 -16.27
CA HIS A 271 45.43 8.77 -14.87
C HIS A 271 44.88 10.19 -14.63
N GLU A 272 45.16 11.12 -15.53
CA GLU A 272 44.57 12.51 -15.47
C GLU A 272 43.06 12.42 -15.63
N GLU A 273 42.54 11.64 -16.59
CA GLU A 273 41.09 11.46 -16.75
C GLU A 273 40.46 10.78 -15.54
N PHE A 274 41.10 9.74 -14.96
CA PHE A 274 40.63 9.15 -13.70
C PHE A 274 40.54 10.18 -12.58
N LYS A 275 41.57 11.02 -12.38
CA LYS A 275 41.58 12.07 -11.36
C LYS A 275 40.49 13.10 -11.59
N ARG A 276 40.25 13.47 -12.84
CA ARG A 276 39.17 14.36 -13.24
C ARG A 276 37.80 13.79 -12.88
N LEU A 277 37.55 12.53 -13.19
CA LEU A 277 36.28 11.83 -12.89
C LEU A 277 36.12 11.58 -11.38
N GLU A 278 37.19 11.25 -10.66
CA GLU A 278 37.21 11.11 -9.21
C GLU A 278 36.76 12.42 -8.52
N ASN A 279 37.28 13.54 -8.97
CA ASN A 279 36.88 14.87 -8.43
C ASN A 279 35.40 15.16 -8.75
N ILE A 280 34.92 14.88 -9.96
CA ILE A 280 33.51 15.07 -10.32
C ILE A 280 32.61 14.20 -9.45
N TYR A 281 32.92 12.90 -9.28
CA TYR A 281 32.13 12.00 -8.47
C TYR A 281 32.09 12.40 -6.99
N THR A 282 33.25 12.70 -6.41
CA THR A 282 33.35 13.08 -4.99
C THR A 282 32.63 14.38 -4.68
N THR A 283 32.78 15.40 -5.55
CA THR A 283 32.07 16.67 -5.43
C THR A 283 30.55 16.45 -5.55
N PHE A 284 30.10 15.75 -6.60
CA PHE A 284 28.67 15.46 -6.78
C PHE A 284 28.08 14.69 -5.59
N LYS A 285 28.79 13.69 -5.09
CA LYS A 285 28.36 12.90 -3.92
C LYS A 285 28.23 13.76 -2.67
N THR A 286 29.18 14.65 -2.42
CA THR A 286 29.16 15.55 -1.28
C THR A 286 27.99 16.54 -1.35
N LEU A 287 27.80 17.19 -2.50
CA LEU A 287 26.68 18.10 -2.71
C LEU A 287 25.32 17.39 -2.60
N SER A 288 25.20 16.17 -3.14
CA SER A 288 24.01 15.35 -3.02
C SER A 288 23.73 14.94 -1.57
N SER A 289 24.78 14.63 -0.79
CA SER A 289 24.67 14.32 0.63
C SER A 289 24.15 15.51 1.44
N TRP A 290 24.70 16.71 1.22
CA TRP A 290 24.22 17.92 1.88
C TRP A 290 22.78 18.24 1.51
N LEU A 291 22.43 18.10 0.23
CA LEU A 291 21.05 18.31 -0.23
C LEU A 291 20.08 17.33 0.47
N GLN A 292 20.44 16.05 0.53
CA GLN A 292 19.60 15.01 1.16
C GLN A 292 19.48 15.17 2.67
N HIS A 293 20.60 15.39 3.36
CA HIS A 293 20.66 15.31 4.82
C HIS A 293 20.51 16.64 5.52
N ASP A 294 20.95 17.77 4.90
CA ASP A 294 20.92 19.08 5.54
C ASP A 294 19.79 19.96 5.04
N VAL A 295 19.36 19.80 3.77
CA VAL A 295 18.28 20.60 3.19
C VAL A 295 16.93 19.88 3.24
N LEU A 296 16.86 18.64 2.71
CA LEU A 296 15.60 17.92 2.50
C LEU A 296 15.18 17.06 3.70
N GLN A 297 15.99 16.91 4.74
CA GLN A 297 15.63 16.19 5.96
C GLN A 297 14.56 16.96 6.75
N LEU A 298 13.62 16.24 7.42
CA LEU A 298 12.60 16.89 8.27
C LEU A 298 13.26 17.60 9.44
N ALA A 299 13.97 16.85 10.28
CA ALA A 299 14.77 17.44 11.36
C ALA A 299 15.96 18.22 10.80
N GLY A 300 16.26 19.38 11.35
CA GLY A 300 17.42 20.19 10.97
C GLY A 300 17.18 21.70 11.10
N LYS A 301 17.93 22.46 10.33
CA LYS A 301 17.99 23.93 10.39
C LYS A 301 16.71 24.63 9.94
N PRO A 302 16.50 25.91 10.34
CA PRO A 302 15.36 26.71 9.91
C PRO A 302 15.36 27.00 8.39
N PRO A 303 14.20 27.46 7.82
CA PRO A 303 14.04 27.65 6.39
C PRO A 303 15.09 28.56 5.74
N SER A 304 15.48 29.64 6.40
CA SER A 304 16.48 30.61 5.89
C SER A 304 17.85 29.96 5.63
N GLU A 305 18.32 29.16 6.58
CA GLU A 305 19.61 28.46 6.48
C GLU A 305 19.57 27.38 5.41
N ARG A 306 18.45 26.58 5.36
CA ARG A 306 18.27 25.55 4.33
C ARG A 306 18.18 26.16 2.93
N TYR A 307 17.54 27.31 2.80
CA TYR A 307 17.45 28.04 1.54
C TYR A 307 18.83 28.49 1.07
N THR A 308 19.63 29.11 1.96
CA THR A 308 21.00 29.52 1.67
C THR A 308 21.87 28.36 1.23
N LEU A 309 21.80 27.24 1.97
CA LEU A 309 22.53 26.02 1.61
C LEU A 309 22.07 25.44 0.26
N TYR A 310 20.77 25.45 -0.01
CA TYR A 310 20.21 25.00 -1.29
C TYR A 310 20.76 25.81 -2.47
N GLU A 311 20.78 27.14 -2.36
CA GLU A 311 21.32 28.02 -3.41
C GLU A 311 22.81 27.78 -3.60
N PHE A 312 23.58 27.61 -2.54
CA PHE A 312 24.98 27.22 -2.61
C PHE A 312 25.15 25.88 -3.36
N ILE A 313 24.43 24.85 -2.98
CA ILE A 313 24.49 23.54 -3.63
C ILE A 313 24.11 23.67 -5.11
N LEU A 314 23.07 24.45 -5.44
CA LEU A 314 22.64 24.67 -6.81
C LEU A 314 23.74 25.36 -7.64
N SER A 315 24.41 26.36 -7.09
CA SER A 315 25.50 27.04 -7.77
C SER A 315 26.67 26.11 -8.05
N GLU A 316 27.07 25.30 -7.10
CA GLU A 316 28.12 24.29 -7.26
C GLU A 316 27.74 23.18 -8.25
N MET A 317 26.47 22.74 -8.25
CA MET A 317 25.98 21.79 -9.24
C MET A 317 25.98 22.37 -10.68
N ILE A 318 25.70 23.65 -10.83
CA ILE A 318 25.82 24.34 -12.13
C ILE A 318 27.29 24.37 -12.62
N LEU A 319 28.23 24.67 -11.73
CA LEU A 319 29.67 24.62 -12.06
C LEU A 319 30.13 23.21 -12.41
N LEU A 320 29.62 22.20 -11.69
CA LEU A 320 29.93 20.79 -11.98
C LEU A 320 29.32 20.36 -13.32
N ALA A 321 28.10 20.77 -13.63
CA ALA A 321 27.45 20.52 -14.92
C ALA A 321 28.19 21.14 -16.10
N SER A 322 28.80 22.29 -15.93
CA SER A 322 29.62 22.93 -17.00
C SER A 322 30.84 22.09 -17.35
N LYS A 323 31.40 21.32 -16.39
CA LYS A 323 32.54 20.42 -16.57
C LYS A 323 32.11 19.02 -17.06
N HIS A 324 30.92 18.58 -16.71
CA HIS A 324 30.37 17.26 -17.06
C HIS A 324 28.84 17.33 -17.17
N PRO A 325 28.27 17.78 -18.31
CA PRO A 325 26.84 18.07 -18.44
C PRO A 325 25.96 16.81 -18.37
N HIS A 326 26.51 15.65 -18.78
CA HIS A 326 25.73 14.41 -18.87
C HIS A 326 25.07 14.04 -17.53
N ARG A 327 23.75 13.90 -17.52
CA ARG A 327 22.88 13.65 -16.34
C ARG A 327 22.84 14.78 -15.30
N ILE A 328 23.94 15.51 -15.03
CA ILE A 328 23.97 16.57 -14.02
C ILE A 328 23.11 17.76 -14.46
N ASP A 329 23.08 18.10 -15.74
CA ASP A 329 22.21 19.15 -16.29
C ASP A 329 20.73 18.93 -16.01
N ALA A 330 20.26 17.68 -16.10
CA ALA A 330 18.88 17.34 -15.80
C ALA A 330 18.53 17.60 -14.33
N ILE A 331 19.48 17.31 -13.43
CA ILE A 331 19.33 17.56 -11.98
C ILE A 331 19.30 19.07 -11.72
N VAL A 332 20.21 19.84 -12.32
CA VAL A 332 20.24 21.30 -12.19
C VAL A 332 18.92 21.93 -12.68
N LYS A 333 18.40 21.48 -13.83
CA LYS A 333 17.11 21.93 -14.35
C LYS A 333 15.95 21.58 -13.40
N ALA A 334 15.95 20.35 -12.86
CA ALA A 334 14.95 19.91 -11.89
C ALA A 334 15.04 20.73 -10.58
N MET A 335 16.23 20.99 -10.06
CA MET A 335 16.44 21.85 -8.89
C MET A 335 15.88 23.25 -9.12
N LYS A 336 16.25 23.90 -10.24
CA LYS A 336 15.74 25.25 -10.58
C LYS A 336 14.20 25.27 -10.65
N LYS A 337 13.61 24.33 -11.38
CA LYS A 337 12.14 24.26 -11.58
C LYS A 337 11.39 23.96 -10.28
N ARG A 338 11.93 23.07 -9.44
CA ARG A 338 11.23 22.52 -8.26
C ARG A 338 11.67 23.15 -6.94
N ARG A 339 12.46 24.21 -6.94
CA ARG A 339 13.00 24.85 -5.74
C ARG A 339 11.95 25.08 -4.65
N ASN A 340 10.88 25.78 -5.00
CA ASN A 340 9.86 26.16 -4.03
C ASN A 340 9.11 24.94 -3.49
N THR A 341 8.81 23.96 -4.33
CA THR A 341 8.09 22.76 -3.94
C THR A 341 8.95 21.77 -3.13
N LEU A 342 10.26 21.70 -3.40
CA LEU A 342 11.20 20.90 -2.59
C LEU A 342 11.42 21.51 -1.19
N LEU A 343 11.45 22.85 -1.10
CA LEU A 343 11.65 23.55 0.18
C LEU A 343 10.33 23.81 0.94
N ASP A 344 9.18 23.51 0.35
CA ASP A 344 7.87 23.78 0.94
C ASP A 344 7.67 23.14 2.32
N ILE A 345 8.24 21.96 2.53
CA ILE A 345 8.14 21.23 3.80
C ILE A 345 8.72 22.03 4.95
N THR A 346 9.79 22.79 4.71
CA THR A 346 10.42 23.64 5.72
C THR A 346 9.52 24.79 6.13
N HIS A 347 8.79 25.37 5.18
CA HIS A 347 7.80 26.41 5.46
C HIS A 347 6.58 25.85 6.22
N THR A 348 6.16 24.63 5.89
CA THR A 348 5.10 23.93 6.62
C THR A 348 5.50 23.67 8.07
N LEU A 349 6.71 23.18 8.31
CA LEU A 349 7.25 23.00 9.67
C LEU A 349 7.35 24.34 10.40
N ASN A 350 7.86 25.38 9.74
CA ASN A 350 7.99 26.70 10.35
C ASN A 350 6.65 27.27 10.82
N LYS A 351 5.57 27.07 10.05
CA LYS A 351 4.22 27.46 10.48
C LYS A 351 3.77 26.68 11.72
N LYS A 352 3.97 25.35 11.76
CA LYS A 352 3.65 24.53 12.91
C LYS A 352 4.47 24.93 14.15
N PHE A 353 5.77 25.19 13.97
CA PHE A 353 6.68 25.60 15.04
C PHE A 353 6.38 27.02 15.54
N SER A 354 5.89 27.93 14.68
CA SER A 354 5.41 29.25 15.14
C SER A 354 4.26 29.12 16.12
N VAL A 355 3.38 28.14 15.96
CA VAL A 355 2.30 27.88 16.92
C VAL A 355 2.87 27.41 18.28
N LEU A 356 3.89 26.54 18.28
CA LEU A 356 4.56 26.12 19.52
C LEU A 356 5.30 27.27 20.18
N SER A 357 6.00 28.11 19.40
CA SER A 357 6.70 29.30 19.88
C SER A 357 5.75 30.22 20.65
N VAL A 358 4.57 30.49 20.12
CA VAL A 358 3.53 31.30 20.79
C VAL A 358 2.98 30.59 22.04
N LYS A 359 2.67 29.30 21.93
CA LYS A 359 2.11 28.48 23.01
C LYS A 359 3.00 28.46 24.26
N TYR A 360 4.30 28.25 24.05
CA TYR A 360 5.29 28.12 25.13
C TYR A 360 6.04 29.42 25.45
N LYS A 361 5.76 30.52 24.72
CA LYS A 361 6.42 31.82 24.85
C LYS A 361 7.94 31.73 24.73
N VAL A 362 8.42 30.88 23.83
CA VAL A 362 9.85 30.71 23.51
C VAL A 362 10.13 31.19 22.09
N SER A 363 11.40 31.50 21.78
CA SER A 363 11.76 31.92 20.42
C SER A 363 11.53 30.77 19.42
N ILE A 364 11.16 31.10 18.17
CA ILE A 364 11.04 30.11 17.12
C ILE A 364 12.38 29.42 16.84
N GLN A 365 13.49 30.14 17.06
CA GLN A 365 14.85 29.59 16.94
C GLN A 365 15.06 28.45 17.96
N THR A 366 14.64 28.61 19.21
CA THR A 366 14.70 27.58 20.24
C THR A 366 13.96 26.31 19.80
N ILE A 367 12.78 26.45 19.17
CA ILE A 367 12.02 25.28 18.63
C ILE A 367 12.81 24.62 17.49
N TRP A 368 13.46 25.40 16.61
CA TRP A 368 14.30 24.86 15.55
C TRP A 368 15.57 24.18 16.10
N ASP A 369 16.16 24.70 17.19
CA ASP A 369 17.33 24.09 17.84
C ASP A 369 16.95 22.71 18.41
N ILE A 370 15.77 22.56 19.02
CA ILE A 370 15.21 21.27 19.45
C ILE A 370 14.96 20.36 18.25
N CYS A 371 14.39 20.91 17.14
CA CYS A 371 14.19 20.14 15.92
C CYS A 371 15.49 19.62 15.31
N GLU A 372 16.59 20.41 15.39
CA GLU A 372 17.90 19.96 14.92
C GLU A 372 18.44 18.79 15.74
N LEU A 373 18.19 18.77 17.05
CA LEU A 373 18.62 17.68 17.94
C LEU A 373 18.02 16.33 17.55
N ALA A 374 16.81 16.30 17.00
CA ALA A 374 16.18 15.08 16.51
C ALA A 374 16.97 14.38 15.37
N ARG A 375 18.04 15.00 14.84
CA ARG A 375 19.00 14.38 13.90
C ARG A 375 20.04 13.50 14.58
N HIS A 376 20.27 13.72 15.86
CA HIS A 376 21.32 13.06 16.62
C HIS A 376 20.76 11.88 17.41
N SER A 377 21.57 10.86 17.61
CA SER A 377 21.18 9.78 18.52
C SER A 377 21.18 10.29 19.96
N PHE A 378 20.22 9.86 20.78
CA PHE A 378 20.02 10.28 22.16
C PHE A 378 21.28 10.19 23.06
N ASN A 379 22.23 9.33 22.72
CA ASN A 379 23.46 9.12 23.49
C ASN A 379 24.68 9.78 22.84
N SER A 380 24.51 10.59 21.79
CA SER A 380 25.65 11.27 21.17
C SER A 380 26.14 12.45 22.07
N PRO A 381 27.45 12.71 22.14
CA PRO A 381 27.97 13.85 22.95
C PRO A 381 27.34 15.19 22.57
N LYS A 382 27.11 15.41 21.26
CA LYS A 382 26.46 16.64 20.78
C LYS A 382 24.98 16.75 21.20
N TYR A 383 24.27 15.61 21.30
CA TYR A 383 22.88 15.62 21.77
C TYR A 383 22.86 16.00 23.26
N VAL A 384 23.66 15.32 24.09
CA VAL A 384 23.69 15.55 25.55
C VAL A 384 24.07 16.99 25.88
N GLU A 385 25.16 17.51 25.27
CA GLU A 385 25.61 18.90 25.48
C GLU A 385 24.50 19.92 25.17
N LYS A 386 23.80 19.72 24.04
CA LYS A 386 22.77 20.66 23.60
C LYS A 386 21.47 20.53 24.41
N VAL A 387 21.14 19.33 24.86
CA VAL A 387 19.99 19.08 25.77
C VAL A 387 20.26 19.75 27.13
N ASP A 388 21.46 19.64 27.67
CA ASP A 388 21.83 20.32 28.91
C ASP A 388 21.72 21.85 28.78
N GLU A 389 22.22 22.41 27.67
CA GLU A 389 22.11 23.84 27.38
C GLU A 389 20.64 24.30 27.30
N LEU A 390 19.82 23.63 26.49
CA LEU A 390 18.40 23.98 26.29
C LEU A 390 17.57 23.70 27.55
N GLY A 391 17.85 22.60 28.26
CA GLY A 391 17.19 22.24 29.52
C GLY A 391 17.44 23.26 30.62
N PHE A 392 18.64 23.86 30.66
CA PHE A 392 18.95 24.94 31.60
C PHE A 392 18.05 26.17 31.40
N PHE A 393 17.76 26.51 30.12
CA PHE A 393 16.89 27.67 29.78
C PHE A 393 15.40 27.38 29.90
N LEU A 394 14.96 26.17 29.54
CA LEU A 394 13.56 25.80 29.43
C LEU A 394 13.01 25.11 30.71
N GLY A 395 13.89 24.56 31.55
CA GLY A 395 13.47 23.80 32.73
C GLY A 395 12.58 22.63 32.42
N SER A 396 11.54 22.41 33.19
CA SER A 396 10.57 21.31 33.01
C SER A 396 9.70 21.41 31.74
N THR A 397 9.79 22.49 30.98
CA THR A 397 9.04 22.64 29.73
C THR A 397 9.80 22.07 28.54
N TYR A 398 11.10 21.73 28.67
CA TYR A 398 11.91 21.18 27.59
C TYR A 398 11.31 19.88 27.04
N ASP A 399 11.09 18.90 27.92
CA ASP A 399 10.59 17.58 27.52
C ASP A 399 9.24 17.67 26.79
N VAL A 400 8.35 18.54 27.27
CA VAL A 400 7.02 18.74 26.66
C VAL A 400 7.13 19.37 25.28
N ILE A 401 8.04 20.32 25.10
CA ILE A 401 8.27 20.96 23.80
C ILE A 401 8.96 19.96 22.84
N GLU A 402 9.94 19.18 23.31
CA GLU A 402 10.61 18.16 22.53
C GLU A 402 9.61 17.13 22.01
N ASP A 403 8.73 16.60 22.88
CA ASP A 403 7.68 15.66 22.50
C ASP A 403 6.75 16.23 21.43
N GLU A 404 6.33 17.49 21.55
CA GLU A 404 5.49 18.13 20.53
C GLU A 404 6.24 18.37 19.22
N VAL A 405 7.52 18.72 19.27
CA VAL A 405 8.35 18.84 18.05
C VAL A 405 8.51 17.49 17.37
N LEU A 406 8.79 16.42 18.11
CA LEU A 406 8.88 15.07 17.58
C LEU A 406 7.55 14.61 16.96
N LEU A 407 6.42 14.88 17.61
CA LEU A 407 5.09 14.59 17.10
C LEU A 407 4.81 15.35 15.78
N ILE A 408 5.20 16.62 15.68
CA ILE A 408 5.10 17.41 14.45
C ILE A 408 5.96 16.80 13.34
N LEU A 409 7.19 16.41 13.63
CA LEU A 409 8.08 15.76 12.66
C LEU A 409 7.50 14.43 12.18
N GLU A 410 6.98 13.60 13.09
CA GLU A 410 6.36 12.31 12.75
C GLU A 410 5.10 12.48 11.90
N SER A 411 4.28 13.49 12.21
CA SER A 411 3.04 13.79 11.48
C SER A 411 3.26 14.55 10.16
N THR A 412 4.48 14.97 9.84
CA THR A 412 4.78 15.71 8.63
C THR A 412 5.43 14.81 7.58
N HIS A 413 4.74 14.65 6.45
CA HIS A 413 5.16 13.73 5.39
C HIS A 413 5.90 14.47 4.27
N ARG A 414 7.04 13.93 3.85
CA ARG A 414 7.90 14.49 2.78
C ARG A 414 8.00 13.61 1.54
N CYS A 415 7.40 12.43 1.57
CA CYS A 415 7.47 11.48 0.46
C CYS A 415 6.16 10.71 0.32
N SER A 416 5.97 10.15 -0.84
CA SER A 416 4.82 9.31 -1.21
C SER A 416 4.94 7.87 -0.70
N SER A 417 5.77 7.60 0.32
CA SER A 417 5.99 6.25 0.85
C SER A 417 4.70 5.50 1.20
N MET A 418 3.61 6.24 1.45
CA MET A 418 2.29 5.68 1.73
C MET A 418 1.64 5.11 0.49
N VAL A 419 1.71 5.82 -0.63
CA VAL A 419 1.22 5.31 -1.91
C VAL A 419 2.12 4.20 -2.43
N GLU A 420 3.44 4.29 -2.24
CA GLU A 420 4.38 3.20 -2.53
C GLU A 420 4.04 1.91 -1.76
N ASN A 421 3.73 2.04 -0.46
CA ASN A 421 3.25 0.90 0.35
C ASN A 421 1.94 0.32 -0.21
N PHE A 422 1.00 1.18 -0.59
CA PHE A 422 -0.24 0.73 -1.23
C PHE A 422 0.05 0.03 -2.56
N ASN A 423 0.91 0.59 -3.40
CA ASN A 423 1.33 0.04 -4.68
C ASN A 423 1.97 -1.35 -4.52
N SER A 424 2.81 -1.54 -3.49
CA SER A 424 3.41 -2.85 -3.18
C SER A 424 2.37 -3.93 -2.83
N ARG A 425 1.23 -3.53 -2.27
CA ARG A 425 0.10 -4.43 -1.95
C ARG A 425 -0.76 -4.73 -3.18
N VAL A 426 -0.83 -3.81 -4.14
CA VAL A 426 -1.57 -3.98 -5.41
C VAL A 426 -0.78 -4.83 -6.40
N ARG A 427 0.53 -4.62 -6.54
CA ARG A 427 1.40 -5.30 -7.52
C ARG A 427 1.19 -6.82 -7.62
N PRO A 428 1.12 -7.60 -6.51
CA PRO A 428 0.92 -9.04 -6.62
C PRO A 428 -0.41 -9.47 -7.27
N TYR A 429 -1.43 -8.59 -7.28
CA TYR A 429 -2.66 -8.85 -8.04
C TYR A 429 -2.47 -8.58 -9.53
N LEU A 430 -1.63 -7.58 -9.87
CA LEU A 430 -1.30 -7.20 -11.25
C LEU A 430 -0.39 -8.26 -11.89
N ASP A 431 0.69 -8.61 -11.22
CA ASP A 431 1.75 -9.50 -11.74
C ASP A 431 1.22 -10.90 -12.05
N ASN A 432 0.24 -11.38 -11.26
CA ASN A 432 -0.36 -12.70 -11.45
C ASN A 432 -1.43 -12.75 -12.56
N ARG A 433 -1.72 -11.64 -13.25
CA ARG A 433 -2.84 -11.55 -14.22
C ARG A 433 -2.46 -10.76 -15.46
N LYS A 434 -2.69 -11.36 -16.63
CA LYS A 434 -2.51 -10.67 -17.92
C LYS A 434 -3.58 -9.59 -18.17
N PHE A 435 -4.74 -9.73 -17.55
CA PHE A 435 -5.85 -8.78 -17.71
C PHE A 435 -6.57 -8.60 -16.37
N ILE A 436 -6.81 -7.35 -16.02
CA ILE A 436 -7.62 -6.96 -14.85
C ILE A 436 -8.69 -5.97 -15.34
N SER A 437 -9.95 -6.35 -15.17
CA SER A 437 -11.07 -5.47 -15.51
C SER A 437 -11.20 -4.34 -14.47
N PRO A 438 -11.81 -3.20 -14.83
CA PRO A 438 -12.11 -2.13 -13.88
C PRO A 438 -12.91 -2.61 -12.66
N LYS A 439 -13.84 -3.56 -12.84
CA LYS A 439 -14.61 -4.15 -11.73
C LYS A 439 -13.73 -4.91 -10.75
N ILE A 440 -12.81 -5.72 -11.26
CA ILE A 440 -11.84 -6.46 -10.39
C ILE A 440 -10.92 -5.50 -9.66
N LEU A 441 -10.51 -4.40 -10.31
CA LEU A 441 -9.70 -3.37 -9.68
C LEU A 441 -10.45 -2.69 -8.54
N ALA A 442 -11.74 -2.38 -8.72
CA ALA A 442 -12.60 -1.85 -7.67
C ALA A 442 -12.77 -2.83 -6.49
N LEU A 443 -12.84 -4.15 -6.76
CA LEU A 443 -12.88 -5.16 -5.71
C LEU A 443 -11.56 -5.21 -4.91
N ILE A 444 -10.43 -5.08 -5.59
CA ILE A 444 -9.11 -5.01 -4.94
C ILE A 444 -9.01 -3.74 -4.08
N GLN A 445 -9.43 -2.60 -4.60
CA GLN A 445 -9.48 -1.33 -3.87
C GLN A 445 -10.34 -1.46 -2.62
N PHE A 446 -11.55 -2.00 -2.76
CA PHE A 446 -12.45 -2.28 -1.63
C PHE A 446 -11.74 -3.13 -0.57
N TYR A 447 -11.18 -4.28 -0.96
CA TYR A 447 -10.51 -5.17 -0.01
C TYR A 447 -9.33 -4.51 0.70
N LEU A 448 -8.50 -3.76 -0.02
CA LEU A 448 -7.35 -3.08 0.57
C LEU A 448 -7.78 -1.96 1.53
N ASN A 449 -8.92 -1.32 1.28
CA ASN A 449 -9.50 -0.31 2.18
C ASN A 449 -10.16 -0.92 3.43
N HIS A 450 -10.64 -2.17 3.37
CA HIS A 450 -11.37 -2.79 4.47
C HIS A 450 -10.59 -3.91 5.20
N LYS A 451 -9.38 -4.21 4.74
CA LYS A 451 -8.49 -5.15 5.43
C LYS A 451 -7.80 -4.47 6.61
N PRO A 452 -7.97 -4.97 7.86
CA PRO A 452 -7.30 -4.41 9.02
C PRO A 452 -5.77 -4.51 8.93
N PHE A 453 -5.06 -3.53 9.49
CA PHE A 453 -3.62 -3.59 9.69
C PHE A 453 -3.29 -4.52 10.85
N MET A 454 -2.66 -5.65 10.56
CA MET A 454 -2.20 -6.56 11.62
C MET A 454 -1.02 -6.01 12.40
N ARG A 455 -0.20 -5.15 11.76
CA ARG A 455 0.95 -4.45 12.34
C ARG A 455 1.05 -3.06 11.72
N SER A 456 1.37 -2.08 12.54
CA SER A 456 1.66 -0.72 12.09
C SER A 456 2.68 -0.09 13.03
N LYS A 457 3.55 0.78 12.50
CA LYS A 457 4.41 1.66 13.32
C LYS A 457 3.58 2.70 14.07
N HIS A 458 2.38 3.01 13.58
CA HIS A 458 1.45 3.95 14.21
C HIS A 458 0.38 3.15 14.97
N GLU A 459 0.41 3.20 16.29
CA GLU A 459 -0.51 2.46 17.16
C GLU A 459 -1.98 2.71 16.82
N ARG A 460 -2.32 3.94 16.45
CA ARG A 460 -3.68 4.34 16.05
C ARG A 460 -4.26 3.55 14.87
N LEU A 461 -3.41 2.91 14.06
CA LEU A 461 -3.81 2.11 12.88
C LEU A 461 -3.85 0.61 13.17
N VAL A 462 -3.26 0.15 14.28
CA VAL A 462 -3.23 -1.29 14.62
C VAL A 462 -4.65 -1.82 14.78
N SER A 463 -4.94 -2.95 14.16
CA SER A 463 -6.25 -3.62 14.16
C SER A 463 -7.39 -2.85 13.50
N LYS A 464 -7.15 -1.65 12.95
CA LYS A 464 -8.13 -0.90 12.15
C LYS A 464 -7.88 -1.10 10.67
N SER A 465 -8.93 -1.05 9.88
CA SER A 465 -8.81 -0.93 8.42
C SER A 465 -8.56 0.52 8.00
N PRO A 466 -8.04 0.77 6.78
CA PRO A 466 -7.97 2.13 6.23
C PRO A 466 -9.32 2.85 6.26
N ALA A 467 -10.42 2.17 5.95
CA ALA A 467 -11.77 2.75 5.96
C ALA A 467 -12.21 3.15 7.37
N GLU A 468 -11.92 2.32 8.40
CA GLU A 468 -12.20 2.67 9.80
C GLU A 468 -11.33 3.82 10.29
N ALA A 469 -10.04 3.84 9.90
CA ALA A 469 -9.15 4.94 10.22
C ALA A 469 -9.58 6.26 9.55
N PHE A 470 -10.15 6.18 8.35
CA PHE A 470 -10.64 7.32 7.58
C PHE A 470 -11.95 7.88 8.15
N THR A 471 -12.93 7.00 8.42
CA THR A 471 -14.26 7.42 8.86
C THR A 471 -14.36 7.63 10.38
N GLY A 472 -13.41 7.07 11.15
CA GLY A 472 -13.49 7.01 12.61
C GLY A 472 -14.56 6.03 13.14
N LYS A 473 -15.20 5.25 12.27
CA LYS A 473 -16.30 4.34 12.60
C LYS A 473 -15.95 2.90 12.22
N PRO A 474 -16.31 1.90 13.05
CA PRO A 474 -16.15 0.51 12.68
C PRO A 474 -17.10 0.13 11.54
N HIS A 475 -16.71 -0.82 10.71
CA HIS A 475 -17.54 -1.41 9.67
C HIS A 475 -17.76 -2.91 9.92
N LYS A 476 -18.73 -3.49 9.24
CA LYS A 476 -18.94 -4.95 9.23
C LYS A 476 -17.73 -5.66 8.64
N PRO A 477 -17.52 -6.96 8.96
CA PRO A 477 -16.51 -7.76 8.28
C PRO A 477 -16.62 -7.61 6.75
N TRP A 478 -15.50 -7.43 6.08
CA TRP A 478 -15.46 -7.09 4.65
C TRP A 478 -16.20 -8.10 3.75
N LEU A 479 -16.18 -9.40 4.10
CA LEU A 479 -16.96 -10.42 3.39
C LEU A 479 -18.48 -10.21 3.53
N GLU A 480 -18.94 -9.83 4.71
CA GLU A 480 -20.35 -9.52 4.95
C GLU A 480 -20.81 -8.28 4.19
N MET A 481 -19.93 -7.28 4.05
CA MET A 481 -20.22 -6.09 3.24
C MET A 481 -20.43 -6.42 1.76
N LEU A 482 -19.76 -7.47 1.27
CA LEU A 482 -19.94 -8.02 -0.09
C LEU A 482 -21.08 -9.04 -0.17
N GLY A 483 -21.90 -9.19 0.87
CA GLY A 483 -23.03 -10.13 0.88
C GLY A 483 -22.67 -11.59 1.15
N PHE A 484 -21.42 -11.88 1.53
CA PHE A 484 -20.96 -13.22 1.85
C PHE A 484 -20.98 -13.49 3.36
N ASN A 485 -21.98 -14.20 3.84
CA ASN A 485 -22.09 -14.55 5.26
C ASN A 485 -21.21 -15.77 5.57
N CYS A 486 -20.03 -15.49 6.10
CA CYS A 486 -19.08 -16.49 6.59
C CYS A 486 -19.29 -16.83 8.08
N CYS A 487 -20.35 -16.33 8.71
CA CYS A 487 -20.59 -16.62 10.12
C CYS A 487 -20.86 -18.11 10.30
N ILE A 488 -19.79 -18.86 10.54
CA ILE A 488 -19.88 -20.08 11.33
C ILE A 488 -20.30 -19.55 12.70
N ASN A 489 -21.61 -19.61 13.00
CA ASN A 489 -22.03 -19.52 14.39
C ASN A 489 -21.28 -20.65 15.10
N ARG A 490 -20.23 -20.32 15.82
CA ARG A 490 -19.69 -21.19 16.84
C ARG A 490 -20.83 -21.34 17.83
N ALA A 491 -21.73 -22.30 17.59
CA ALA A 491 -22.54 -22.83 18.67
C ALA A 491 -21.49 -23.23 19.70
N ALA A 492 -21.59 -22.65 20.87
CA ALA A 492 -20.73 -22.98 21.99
C ALA A 492 -20.70 -24.50 22.12
N ALA A 493 -19.49 -25.06 22.03
CA ALA A 493 -19.27 -26.45 22.29
C ALA A 493 -19.50 -26.73 23.78
#